data_be249e8abf549d6d10d582c6ee58fbef
#
_entry.id   be249e8abf549d6d10d582c6ee58fbef
#
_cell.length_a   1.000
_cell.length_b   1.000
_cell.length_c   1.000
_cell.angle_alpha   90.00
_cell.angle_beta   90.00
_cell.angle_gamma   90.00
#
_symmetry.space_group_name_H-M   'P 1'
#
loop_
_entity.id
_entity.type
_entity.pdbx_description
1 polymer ?
#
loop_
_entity_poly.entity_id
_entity_poly.type
_entity_poly.pdbx_seq_one_letter_code
_entity_poly.pdbx_strand_id
1 'polypeptide(L)'
;ERLGGRLRVAASGAAPLGKDLASFFEAVGMPLIEGYGLTEGGVVTLNPLDRPKSGSIGKPLPGVELKRAEDGELLVKSPALFLGYYKDPEATGAVLRDGWLYTGDIAEIDDEGYVYITGRKKELIVSSNGKKIYPARIESLFKIEPVINQVLLIGDRLPYVTALFTLNAGHSGDTKEMARSPQVFEQIKNAVSRVNSQLPPFEQIRKFRILDRDFTIEDGEMTPTMKVRRNRVLENFRTEVSEMYAGKEESQ
;
A
#
# COMPACT_ATOMS: atom_id res chain seq x y z
N GLU A 1 -7.55 11.90 27.49
CA GLU A 1 -8.70 11.16 28.09
C GLU A 1 -9.29 10.10 27.15
N ARG A 2 -9.44 10.37 25.82
CA ARG A 2 -10.00 9.40 24.84
C ARG A 2 -9.20 8.10 24.71
N LEU A 3 -7.91 8.10 25.06
CA LEU A 3 -7.02 6.92 25.06
C LEU A 3 -6.77 6.39 26.49
N GLY A 4 -7.60 6.74 27.46
CA GLY A 4 -7.55 6.26 28.83
C GLY A 4 -6.40 6.80 29.67
N GLY A 5 -5.57 7.71 29.14
CA GLY A 5 -4.47 8.40 29.88
C GLY A 5 -3.28 7.52 30.29
N ARG A 6 -3.28 6.23 29.93
CA ARG A 6 -2.22 5.27 30.30
C ARG A 6 -1.52 4.63 29.10
N LEU A 7 -1.94 4.95 27.88
CA LEU A 7 -1.30 4.43 26.67
C LEU A 7 0.12 5.02 26.56
N ARG A 8 1.12 4.14 26.47
CA ARG A 8 2.54 4.50 26.38
C ARG A 8 3.11 4.31 24.98
N VAL A 9 2.58 3.35 24.24
CA VAL A 9 3.00 3.02 22.88
C VAL A 9 1.82 2.39 22.15
N ALA A 10 1.73 2.62 20.87
CA ALA A 10 0.85 1.91 19.95
C ALA A 10 1.69 1.23 18.87
N ALA A 11 1.22 0.09 18.37
CA ALA A 11 1.84 -0.61 17.26
C ALA A 11 0.88 -0.66 16.08
N SER A 12 1.41 -0.48 14.88
CA SER A 12 0.71 -0.63 13.61
C SER A 12 1.35 -1.74 12.79
N GLY A 13 0.54 -2.55 12.12
CA GLY A 13 1.00 -3.63 11.25
C GLY A 13 -0.08 -4.05 10.27
N ALA A 14 0.16 -5.13 9.52
CA ALA A 14 -0.71 -5.71 8.50
C ALA A 14 -0.96 -4.85 7.24
N ALA A 15 -0.75 -3.54 7.29
CA ALA A 15 -0.81 -2.63 6.15
C ALA A 15 0.20 -1.50 6.33
N PRO A 16 0.72 -0.88 5.25
CA PRO A 16 1.63 0.25 5.36
C PRO A 16 1.00 1.41 6.11
N LEU A 17 1.75 1.96 7.07
CA LEU A 17 1.42 3.22 7.73
C LEU A 17 2.08 4.37 6.95
N GLY A 18 1.35 5.45 6.70
CA GLY A 18 1.95 6.64 6.08
C GLY A 18 2.97 7.28 7.03
N LYS A 19 4.15 7.63 6.49
CA LYS A 19 5.23 8.28 7.27
C LYS A 19 4.74 9.51 8.04
N ASP A 20 3.92 10.34 7.39
CA ASP A 20 3.38 11.58 7.99
C ASP A 20 2.50 11.28 9.20
N LEU A 21 1.70 10.19 9.14
CA LEU A 21 0.88 9.77 10.26
C LEU A 21 1.73 9.27 11.44
N ALA A 22 2.75 8.48 11.18
CA ALA A 22 3.70 8.03 12.22
C ALA A 22 4.40 9.23 12.86
N SER A 23 4.91 10.16 12.06
CA SER A 23 5.57 11.38 12.54
C SER A 23 4.64 12.29 13.33
N PHE A 24 3.35 12.38 12.95
CA PHE A 24 2.37 13.12 13.72
C PHE A 24 2.20 12.55 15.13
N PHE A 25 2.03 11.25 15.27
CA PHE A 25 1.87 10.62 16.58
C PHE A 25 3.14 10.73 17.43
N GLU A 26 4.30 10.63 16.82
CA GLU A 26 5.59 10.88 17.49
C GLU A 26 5.67 12.33 18.01
N ALA A 27 5.30 13.31 17.19
CA ALA A 27 5.32 14.72 17.55
C ALA A 27 4.37 15.07 18.71
N VAL A 28 3.24 14.38 18.85
CA VAL A 28 2.32 14.56 19.99
C VAL A 28 2.68 13.70 21.21
N GLY A 29 3.85 13.06 21.21
CA GLY A 29 4.39 12.31 22.34
C GLY A 29 3.76 10.91 22.53
N MET A 30 3.12 10.36 21.50
CA MET A 30 2.58 9.01 21.49
C MET A 30 3.33 8.17 20.43
N PRO A 31 4.36 7.41 20.79
CA PRO A 31 5.08 6.58 19.84
C PRO A 31 4.13 5.57 19.16
N LEU A 32 4.03 5.65 17.84
CA LEU A 32 3.34 4.70 16.99
C LEU A 32 4.39 3.96 16.18
N ILE A 33 4.70 2.73 16.59
CA ILE A 33 5.74 1.92 15.95
C ILE A 33 5.14 1.00 14.89
N GLU A 34 5.82 0.89 13.77
CA GLU A 34 5.46 -0.09 12.74
C GLU A 34 6.18 -1.40 12.95
N GLY A 35 5.46 -2.50 12.68
CA GLY A 35 6.00 -3.83 12.56
C GLY A 35 5.50 -4.51 11.29
N TYR A 36 6.25 -5.47 10.82
CA TYR A 36 5.92 -6.26 9.64
C TYR A 36 5.89 -7.74 9.99
N GLY A 37 4.91 -8.41 9.41
CA GLY A 37 4.75 -9.83 9.53
C GLY A 37 3.77 -10.35 8.48
N LEU A 38 3.76 -11.65 8.32
CA LEU A 38 2.91 -12.37 7.38
C LEU A 38 2.50 -13.70 7.99
N THR A 39 1.43 -14.28 7.49
CA THR A 39 0.90 -15.55 7.99
C THR A 39 1.94 -16.67 7.94
N GLU A 40 2.78 -16.66 6.92
CA GLU A 40 3.83 -17.63 6.66
C GLU A 40 5.06 -17.51 7.57
N GLY A 41 5.23 -16.38 8.27
CA GLY A 41 6.45 -16.10 9.03
C GLY A 41 6.25 -15.46 10.40
N GLY A 42 4.98 -15.21 10.80
CA GLY A 42 4.69 -14.48 12.02
C GLY A 42 5.18 -13.02 11.96
N VAL A 43 5.51 -12.44 13.11
CA VAL A 43 6.13 -11.10 13.18
C VAL A 43 7.61 -11.22 12.86
N VAL A 44 8.05 -10.48 11.87
CA VAL A 44 9.40 -10.54 11.31
C VAL A 44 10.26 -9.36 11.78
N THR A 45 9.69 -8.15 11.73
CA THR A 45 10.38 -6.93 12.15
C THR A 45 9.50 -6.07 13.03
N LEU A 46 10.12 -5.23 13.85
CA LEU A 46 9.46 -4.23 14.67
C LEU A 46 10.38 -3.02 14.85
N ASN A 47 9.81 -1.82 14.85
CA ASN A 47 10.56 -0.63 15.20
C ASN A 47 10.98 -0.68 16.66
N PRO A 48 12.27 -0.40 16.98
CA PRO A 48 12.74 -0.26 18.35
C PRO A 48 12.01 0.88 19.07
N LEU A 49 11.65 0.68 20.35
CA LEU A 49 10.93 1.69 21.13
C LEU A 49 11.76 2.93 21.45
N ASP A 50 13.05 2.74 21.60
CA ASP A 50 14.02 3.77 21.96
C ASP A 50 14.49 4.59 20.76
N ARG A 51 14.37 4.02 19.57
CA ARG A 51 14.83 4.68 18.31
C ARG A 51 13.98 4.26 17.11
N PRO A 52 12.68 4.56 17.10
CA PRO A 52 11.85 4.25 15.94
C PRO A 52 12.25 5.12 14.75
N LYS A 53 12.11 4.56 13.53
CA LYS A 53 12.23 5.32 12.28
C LYS A 53 10.90 5.32 11.55
N SER A 54 10.23 6.46 11.50
CA SER A 54 8.96 6.63 10.79
C SER A 54 9.09 6.26 9.32
N GLY A 55 8.17 5.43 8.83
CA GLY A 55 8.16 4.89 7.47
C GLY A 55 8.99 3.63 7.27
N SER A 56 9.73 3.17 8.30
CA SER A 56 10.34 1.83 8.29
C SER A 56 9.45 0.84 9.03
N ILE A 57 9.54 -0.42 8.64
CA ILE A 57 8.94 -1.54 9.39
C ILE A 57 9.84 -2.04 10.53
N GLY A 58 10.88 -1.25 10.87
CA GLY A 58 11.82 -1.54 11.95
C GLY A 58 12.95 -2.49 11.57
N LYS A 59 13.47 -3.17 12.59
CA LYS A 59 14.58 -4.12 12.51
C LYS A 59 14.11 -5.56 12.71
N PRO A 60 14.86 -6.56 12.21
CA PRO A 60 14.52 -7.96 12.45
C PRO A 60 14.45 -8.28 13.93
N LEU A 61 13.47 -9.09 14.30
CA LEU A 61 13.35 -9.62 15.66
C LEU A 61 14.51 -10.61 15.97
N PRO A 62 14.82 -10.85 17.24
CA PRO A 62 15.83 -11.84 17.60
C PRO A 62 15.57 -13.21 16.97
N GLY A 63 16.58 -13.79 16.33
CA GLY A 63 16.48 -15.07 15.63
C GLY A 63 15.90 -14.99 14.21
N VAL A 64 15.58 -13.80 13.72
CA VAL A 64 15.17 -13.57 12.34
C VAL A 64 16.35 -13.09 11.51
N GLU A 65 16.63 -13.78 10.42
CA GLU A 65 17.59 -13.37 9.41
C GLU A 65 16.84 -12.79 8.20
N LEU A 66 17.35 -11.67 7.68
CA LEU A 66 16.81 -11.01 6.49
C LEU A 66 17.89 -10.90 5.43
N LYS A 67 17.49 -11.06 4.17
CA LYS A 67 18.31 -10.69 3.02
C LYS A 67 17.44 -10.18 1.88
N ARG A 68 18.06 -9.44 0.98
CA ARG A 68 17.42 -8.97 -0.25
C ARG A 68 17.92 -9.80 -1.41
N ALA A 69 17.00 -10.34 -2.22
CA ALA A 69 17.31 -11.00 -3.46
C ALA A 69 17.78 -9.97 -4.52
N GLU A 70 18.32 -10.44 -5.65
CA GLU A 70 18.81 -9.57 -6.74
C GLU A 70 17.71 -8.67 -7.33
N ASP A 71 16.46 -9.15 -7.35
CA ASP A 71 15.31 -8.40 -7.83
C ASP A 71 14.70 -7.46 -6.77
N GLY A 72 15.29 -7.42 -5.58
CA GLY A 72 14.87 -6.58 -4.46
C GLY A 72 13.87 -7.24 -3.52
N GLU A 73 13.47 -8.50 -3.75
CA GLU A 73 12.54 -9.22 -2.88
C GLU A 73 13.14 -9.46 -1.49
N LEU A 74 12.34 -9.19 -0.45
CA LEU A 74 12.71 -9.49 0.94
C LEU A 74 12.59 -10.99 1.19
N LEU A 75 13.68 -11.60 1.62
CA LEU A 75 13.72 -12.99 2.04
C LEU A 75 13.88 -13.07 3.55
N VAL A 76 13.13 -13.96 4.17
CA VAL A 76 13.08 -14.15 5.62
C VAL A 76 13.47 -15.58 5.97
N LYS A 77 14.36 -15.72 6.96
CA LYS A 77 14.63 -17.00 7.62
C LYS A 77 14.41 -16.83 9.11
N SER A 78 13.59 -17.70 9.68
CA SER A 78 13.15 -17.59 11.06
C SER A 78 12.70 -18.96 11.58
N PRO A 79 12.83 -19.25 12.87
CA PRO A 79 12.24 -20.43 13.49
C PRO A 79 10.70 -20.40 13.51
N ALA A 80 10.10 -19.24 13.26
CA ALA A 80 8.64 -19.05 13.22
C ALA A 80 8.03 -19.24 11.82
N LEU A 81 8.82 -19.66 10.82
CA LEU A 81 8.27 -19.94 9.49
C LEU A 81 7.27 -21.09 9.56
N PHE A 82 6.20 -20.96 8.78
CA PHE A 82 5.18 -21.99 8.65
C PHE A 82 5.76 -23.28 8.05
N LEU A 83 5.08 -24.41 8.25
CA LEU A 83 5.46 -25.69 7.66
C LEU A 83 5.11 -25.78 6.17
N GLY A 84 4.12 -24.98 5.74
CA GLY A 84 3.64 -24.95 4.37
C GLY A 84 2.14 -24.68 4.28
N TYR A 85 1.64 -24.51 3.08
CA TYR A 85 0.21 -24.42 2.79
C TYR A 85 -0.45 -25.80 2.89
N TYR A 86 -1.62 -25.85 3.50
CA TYR A 86 -2.32 -27.11 3.73
C TYR A 86 -2.68 -27.81 2.41
N LYS A 87 -2.19 -29.03 2.24
CA LYS A 87 -2.37 -29.86 1.03
C LYS A 87 -1.95 -29.20 -0.29
N ASP A 88 -1.04 -28.21 -0.23
CA ASP A 88 -0.54 -27.52 -1.41
C ASP A 88 1.00 -27.43 -1.38
N PRO A 89 1.70 -28.54 -1.70
CA PRO A 89 3.15 -28.57 -1.72
C PRO A 89 3.74 -27.72 -2.84
N GLU A 90 3.03 -27.51 -3.94
CA GLU A 90 3.48 -26.68 -5.06
C GLU A 90 3.56 -25.21 -4.65
N ALA A 91 2.48 -24.66 -4.09
CA ALA A 91 2.48 -23.31 -3.56
C ALA A 91 3.49 -23.13 -2.42
N THR A 92 3.66 -24.15 -1.57
CA THR A 92 4.68 -24.15 -0.52
C THR A 92 6.09 -24.04 -1.10
N GLY A 93 6.44 -24.89 -2.06
CA GLY A 93 7.75 -24.86 -2.72
C GLY A 93 8.00 -23.60 -3.55
N ALA A 94 6.94 -22.92 -3.98
CA ALA A 94 7.05 -21.63 -4.67
C ALA A 94 7.55 -20.51 -3.75
N VAL A 95 7.26 -20.56 -2.45
CA VAL A 95 7.59 -19.49 -1.49
C VAL A 95 8.63 -19.90 -0.44
N LEU A 96 8.78 -21.18 -0.14
CA LEU A 96 9.74 -21.67 0.87
C LEU A 96 10.82 -22.51 0.18
N ARG A 97 12.07 -21.98 0.13
CA ARG A 97 13.20 -22.61 -0.55
C ARG A 97 14.44 -22.51 0.30
N ASP A 98 15.12 -23.62 0.52
CA ASP A 98 16.39 -23.69 1.27
C ASP A 98 16.32 -23.01 2.65
N GLY A 99 15.15 -23.11 3.31
CA GLY A 99 14.89 -22.50 4.61
C GLY A 99 14.63 -20.98 4.57
N TRP A 100 14.50 -20.39 3.37
CA TRP A 100 14.15 -19.00 3.17
C TRP A 100 12.72 -18.85 2.65
N LEU A 101 11.96 -17.98 3.28
CA LEU A 101 10.65 -17.54 2.82
C LEU A 101 10.81 -16.38 1.84
N TYR A 102 10.32 -16.56 0.63
CA TYR A 102 10.18 -15.54 -0.41
C TYR A 102 8.86 -14.80 -0.17
N THR A 103 8.96 -13.58 0.37
CA THR A 103 7.77 -12.87 0.88
C THR A 103 6.88 -12.29 -0.21
N GLY A 104 7.41 -12.11 -1.41
CA GLY A 104 6.78 -11.34 -2.47
C GLY A 104 6.79 -9.83 -2.25
N ASP A 105 7.36 -9.34 -1.15
CA ASP A 105 7.48 -7.93 -0.84
C ASP A 105 8.87 -7.42 -1.27
N ILE A 106 8.92 -6.26 -1.88
CA ILE A 106 10.15 -5.58 -2.27
C ILE A 106 10.58 -4.65 -1.14
N ALA A 107 11.84 -4.71 -0.76
CA ALA A 107 12.32 -3.96 0.39
C ALA A 107 13.69 -3.31 0.14
N GLU A 108 13.96 -2.29 0.92
CA GLU A 108 15.28 -1.69 1.11
C GLU A 108 15.70 -1.86 2.57
N ILE A 109 16.99 -2.01 2.81
CA ILE A 109 17.58 -2.11 4.15
C ILE A 109 18.65 -1.04 4.23
N ASP A 110 18.54 -0.13 5.21
CA ASP A 110 19.52 0.92 5.40
C ASP A 110 20.76 0.40 6.16
N ASP A 111 21.81 1.24 6.19
CA ASP A 111 23.08 0.92 6.85
C ASP A 111 22.94 0.68 8.37
N GLU A 112 21.84 1.14 8.98
CA GLU A 112 21.53 0.90 10.38
C GLU A 112 20.67 -0.38 10.58
N GLY A 113 20.29 -1.07 9.51
CA GLY A 113 19.52 -2.31 9.52
C GLY A 113 18.00 -2.11 9.63
N TYR A 114 17.49 -0.89 9.39
CA TYR A 114 16.05 -0.68 9.26
C TYR A 114 15.56 -1.08 7.88
N VAL A 115 14.40 -1.71 7.85
CA VAL A 115 13.78 -2.24 6.64
C VAL A 115 12.64 -1.33 6.19
N TYR A 116 12.55 -1.10 4.89
CA TYR A 116 11.50 -0.29 4.24
C TYR A 116 10.84 -1.11 3.16
N ILE A 117 9.54 -1.39 3.29
CA ILE A 117 8.77 -2.03 2.21
C ILE A 117 8.43 -0.98 1.16
N THR A 118 8.88 -1.19 -0.05
CA THR A 118 8.61 -0.29 -1.18
C THR A 118 7.44 -0.74 -2.03
N GLY A 119 7.06 -2.02 -1.97
CA GLY A 119 5.90 -2.54 -2.68
C GLY A 119 5.81 -4.04 -2.70
N ARG A 120 4.87 -4.57 -3.50
CA ARG A 120 4.72 -6.00 -3.74
C ARG A 120 5.12 -6.36 -5.16
N LYS A 121 5.85 -7.46 -5.31
CA LYS A 121 6.34 -7.96 -6.60
C LYS A 121 5.19 -8.24 -7.58
N LYS A 122 4.08 -8.81 -7.09
CA LYS A 122 2.88 -9.11 -7.89
C LYS A 122 2.02 -7.87 -8.22
N GLU A 123 2.24 -6.76 -7.52
CA GLU A 123 1.50 -5.51 -7.71
C GLU A 123 2.32 -4.45 -8.46
N LEU A 124 3.56 -4.80 -8.83
CA LEU A 124 4.44 -3.92 -9.57
C LEU A 124 3.79 -3.52 -10.90
N ILE A 125 3.63 -2.24 -11.09
CA ILE A 125 3.23 -1.64 -12.37
C ILE A 125 4.48 -1.46 -13.20
N VAL A 126 4.49 -2.03 -14.40
CA VAL A 126 5.53 -1.80 -15.40
C VAL A 126 4.89 -1.01 -16.53
N SER A 127 5.17 0.31 -16.60
CA SER A 127 4.64 1.17 -17.64
C SER A 127 5.10 0.75 -19.04
N SER A 128 4.43 1.22 -20.09
CA SER A 128 4.77 0.87 -21.49
C SER A 128 6.21 1.21 -21.89
N ASN A 129 6.86 2.13 -21.18
CA ASN A 129 8.27 2.49 -21.36
C ASN A 129 9.23 1.77 -20.38
N GLY A 130 8.77 0.70 -19.74
CA GLY A 130 9.59 -0.17 -18.88
C GLY A 130 9.90 0.38 -17.47
N LYS A 131 9.32 1.51 -17.06
CA LYS A 131 9.52 2.05 -15.72
C LYS A 131 8.73 1.26 -14.69
N LYS A 132 9.40 0.91 -13.59
CA LYS A 132 8.82 0.19 -12.45
C LYS A 132 8.20 1.18 -11.47
N ILE A 133 6.93 0.98 -11.12
CA ILE A 133 6.17 1.84 -10.22
C ILE A 133 5.56 0.95 -9.13
N TYR A 134 5.77 1.32 -7.88
CA TYR A 134 5.23 0.62 -6.72
C TYR A 134 3.96 1.32 -6.22
N PRO A 135 2.77 0.83 -6.57
CA PRO A 135 1.52 1.56 -6.34
C PRO A 135 1.24 1.79 -4.86
N ALA A 136 1.47 0.80 -3.99
CA ALA A 136 1.16 0.91 -2.56
C ALA A 136 1.86 2.11 -1.89
N ARG A 137 3.10 2.44 -2.30
CA ARG A 137 3.84 3.60 -1.81
C ARG A 137 3.11 4.91 -2.15
N ILE A 138 2.67 5.04 -3.38
CA ILE A 138 1.98 6.26 -3.86
C ILE A 138 0.57 6.34 -3.27
N GLU A 139 -0.17 5.24 -3.24
CA GLU A 139 -1.51 5.15 -2.65
C GLU A 139 -1.50 5.53 -1.16
N SER A 140 -0.43 5.19 -0.45
CA SER A 140 -0.29 5.54 0.97
C SER A 140 -0.22 7.05 1.23
N LEU A 141 0.25 7.85 0.26
CA LEU A 141 0.34 9.31 0.38
C LEU A 141 -1.04 10.01 0.42
N PHE A 142 -2.09 9.31 0.01
CA PHE A 142 -3.46 9.81 0.05
C PHE A 142 -4.19 9.50 1.36
N LYS A 143 -3.63 8.69 2.25
CA LYS A 143 -4.28 8.29 3.51
C LYS A 143 -4.52 9.43 4.49
N ILE A 144 -3.83 10.55 4.33
CA ILE A 144 -4.03 11.77 5.13
C ILE A 144 -5.21 12.61 4.67
N GLU A 145 -5.82 12.29 3.52
CA GLU A 145 -6.94 13.03 2.96
C GLU A 145 -8.27 12.50 3.53
N PRO A 146 -8.97 13.28 4.37
CA PRO A 146 -10.17 12.80 5.06
C PRO A 146 -11.31 12.42 4.11
N VAL A 147 -11.38 13.04 2.92
CA VAL A 147 -12.41 12.79 1.92
C VAL A 147 -12.20 11.50 1.13
N ILE A 148 -10.97 10.95 1.14
CA ILE A 148 -10.59 9.76 0.40
C ILE A 148 -10.65 8.55 1.31
N ASN A 149 -11.36 7.48 0.90
CA ASN A 149 -11.34 6.20 1.59
C ASN A 149 -10.30 5.26 1.00
N GLN A 150 -10.38 4.97 -0.30
CA GLN A 150 -9.44 4.10 -0.99
C GLN A 150 -8.90 4.77 -2.25
N VAL A 151 -7.69 4.37 -2.63
CA VAL A 151 -7.05 4.75 -3.90
C VAL A 151 -6.52 3.50 -4.55
N LEU A 152 -6.73 3.37 -5.86
CA LEU A 152 -6.14 2.32 -6.67
C LEU A 152 -5.43 2.93 -7.87
N LEU A 153 -4.09 2.77 -7.94
CA LEU A 153 -3.31 3.18 -9.09
C LEU A 153 -3.39 2.16 -10.21
N ILE A 154 -3.40 2.65 -11.45
CA ILE A 154 -3.49 1.87 -12.68
C ILE A 154 -2.45 2.38 -13.65
N GLY A 155 -1.74 1.47 -14.34
CA GLY A 155 -0.68 1.90 -15.27
C GLY A 155 0.12 0.74 -15.88
N ASP A 156 -0.19 -0.52 -15.53
CA ASP A 156 0.56 -1.67 -16.04
C ASP A 156 0.40 -1.78 -17.56
N ARG A 157 1.52 -1.77 -18.28
CA ARG A 157 1.60 -1.76 -19.75
C ARG A 157 0.91 -0.57 -20.40
N LEU A 158 0.59 0.48 -19.63
CA LEU A 158 -0.12 1.67 -20.10
C LEU A 158 0.82 2.88 -20.18
N PRO A 159 0.48 3.91 -20.98
CA PRO A 159 1.39 5.01 -21.27
C PRO A 159 1.62 5.97 -20.08
N TYR A 160 0.72 5.97 -19.10
CA TYR A 160 0.78 6.81 -17.91
C TYR A 160 -0.03 6.22 -16.76
N VAL A 161 0.21 6.72 -15.56
CA VAL A 161 -0.52 6.32 -14.37
C VAL A 161 -1.85 7.06 -14.27
N THR A 162 -2.90 6.32 -13.94
CA THR A 162 -4.21 6.85 -13.57
C THR A 162 -4.60 6.32 -12.19
N ALA A 163 -5.66 6.87 -11.59
CA ALA A 163 -6.15 6.44 -10.28
C ALA A 163 -7.67 6.39 -10.22
N LEU A 164 -8.20 5.39 -9.50
CA LEU A 164 -9.57 5.36 -9.01
C LEU A 164 -9.56 5.79 -7.55
N PHE A 165 -10.50 6.67 -7.18
CA PHE A 165 -10.71 7.12 -5.82
C PHE A 165 -12.09 6.70 -5.35
N THR A 166 -12.19 6.16 -4.14
CA THR A 166 -13.45 6.04 -3.41
C THR A 166 -13.51 7.07 -2.30
N LEU A 167 -14.71 7.42 -1.89
CA LEU A 167 -14.96 8.52 -0.96
C LEU A 167 -15.27 8.02 0.44
N ASN A 168 -14.79 8.75 1.43
CA ASN A 168 -15.18 8.56 2.81
C ASN A 168 -16.43 9.39 3.11
N ALA A 169 -17.59 8.75 3.07
CA ALA A 169 -18.87 9.42 3.32
C ALA A 169 -19.12 9.79 4.80
N GLY A 170 -18.25 9.34 5.72
CA GLY A 170 -18.48 9.50 7.16
C GLY A 170 -19.76 8.80 7.61
N HIS A 171 -20.48 9.41 8.57
CA HIS A 171 -21.69 8.82 9.16
C HIS A 171 -22.99 9.20 8.43
N SER A 172 -22.97 10.09 7.45
CA SER A 172 -24.20 10.71 6.90
C SER A 172 -24.15 11.10 5.42
N GLY A 173 -23.07 10.76 4.68
CA GLY A 173 -22.92 11.19 3.30
C GLY A 173 -23.32 10.12 2.28
N ASP A 174 -24.01 10.54 1.22
CA ASP A 174 -24.23 9.72 0.03
C ASP A 174 -23.00 9.87 -0.90
N THR A 175 -22.24 8.78 -1.07
CA THR A 175 -21.05 8.76 -1.94
C THR A 175 -21.37 9.13 -3.39
N LYS A 176 -22.59 8.82 -3.88
CA LYS A 176 -23.03 9.18 -5.24
C LYS A 176 -23.18 10.68 -5.42
N GLU A 177 -23.78 11.33 -4.41
CA GLU A 177 -23.93 12.79 -4.42
C GLU A 177 -22.56 13.46 -4.27
N MET A 178 -21.74 12.98 -3.35
CA MET A 178 -20.37 13.47 -3.16
C MET A 178 -19.50 13.34 -4.43
N ALA A 179 -19.59 12.22 -5.14
CA ALA A 179 -18.81 11.97 -6.36
C ALA A 179 -19.16 12.95 -7.50
N ARG A 180 -20.34 13.54 -7.46
CA ARG A 180 -20.82 14.56 -8.43
C ARG A 180 -20.54 16.00 -7.97
N SER A 181 -20.08 16.18 -6.75
CA SER A 181 -19.81 17.51 -6.18
C SER A 181 -18.56 18.14 -6.79
N PRO A 182 -18.67 19.34 -7.39
CA PRO A 182 -17.49 20.07 -7.87
C PRO A 182 -16.48 20.36 -6.75
N GLN A 183 -16.95 20.56 -5.52
CA GLN A 183 -16.09 20.80 -4.35
C GLN A 183 -15.25 19.58 -4.02
N VAL A 184 -15.83 18.38 -4.01
CA VAL A 184 -15.12 17.12 -3.78
C VAL A 184 -14.11 16.87 -4.91
N PHE A 185 -14.51 17.14 -6.15
CA PHE A 185 -13.60 17.02 -7.30
C PHE A 185 -12.35 17.90 -7.13
N GLU A 186 -12.51 19.18 -6.76
CA GLU A 186 -11.39 20.09 -6.54
C GLU A 186 -10.54 19.67 -5.34
N GLN A 187 -11.12 19.14 -4.27
CA GLN A 187 -10.36 18.60 -3.13
C GLN A 187 -9.45 17.44 -3.57
N ILE A 188 -9.99 16.47 -4.33
CA ILE A 188 -9.19 15.33 -4.82
C ILE A 188 -8.14 15.79 -5.83
N LYS A 189 -8.46 16.71 -6.73
CA LYS A 189 -7.52 17.30 -7.68
C LYS A 189 -6.34 17.99 -6.96
N ASN A 190 -6.61 18.72 -5.89
CA ASN A 190 -5.59 19.35 -5.07
C ASN A 190 -4.72 18.30 -4.35
N ALA A 191 -5.33 17.22 -3.83
CA ALA A 191 -4.61 16.10 -3.25
C ALA A 191 -3.70 15.40 -4.28
N VAL A 192 -4.20 15.15 -5.49
CA VAL A 192 -3.41 14.60 -6.61
C VAL A 192 -2.24 15.52 -6.97
N SER A 193 -2.47 16.83 -7.06
CA SER A 193 -1.43 17.81 -7.36
C SER A 193 -0.33 17.81 -6.29
N ARG A 194 -0.72 17.78 -5.01
CA ARG A 194 0.21 17.73 -3.87
C ARG A 194 1.04 16.43 -3.87
N VAL A 195 0.41 15.29 -4.12
CA VAL A 195 1.12 14.01 -4.21
C VAL A 195 2.04 14.00 -5.42
N ASN A 196 1.58 14.43 -6.59
CA ASN A 196 2.38 14.49 -7.81
C ASN A 196 3.62 15.37 -7.66
N SER A 197 3.58 16.44 -6.86
CA SER A 197 4.75 17.30 -6.63
C SER A 197 5.91 16.59 -5.91
N GLN A 198 5.63 15.45 -5.26
CA GLN A 198 6.61 14.61 -4.56
C GLN A 198 7.10 13.44 -5.43
N LEU A 199 6.53 13.26 -6.62
CA LEU A 199 6.78 12.09 -7.47
C LEU A 199 7.56 12.45 -8.74
N PRO A 200 8.45 11.55 -9.19
CA PRO A 200 9.06 11.72 -10.50
C PRO A 200 8.01 11.65 -11.61
N PRO A 201 8.26 12.27 -12.78
CA PRO A 201 7.25 12.44 -13.83
C PRO A 201 6.57 11.16 -14.31
N PHE A 202 7.27 10.01 -14.28
CA PHE A 202 6.73 8.73 -14.73
C PHE A 202 5.80 8.05 -13.70
N GLU A 203 5.82 8.49 -12.44
CA GLU A 203 4.94 8.01 -11.36
C GLU A 203 3.71 8.91 -11.15
N GLN A 204 3.70 10.10 -11.75
CA GLN A 204 2.63 11.07 -11.56
C GLN A 204 1.30 10.59 -12.15
N ILE A 205 0.24 10.76 -11.38
CA ILE A 205 -1.13 10.48 -11.79
C ILE A 205 -1.55 11.53 -12.83
N ARG A 206 -1.85 11.10 -14.05
CA ARG A 206 -2.23 12.00 -15.17
C ARG A 206 -3.73 12.22 -15.27
N LYS A 207 -4.52 11.19 -14.96
CA LYS A 207 -5.98 11.26 -14.90
C LYS A 207 -6.48 10.47 -13.72
N PHE A 208 -7.65 10.81 -13.24
CA PHE A 208 -8.30 10.07 -12.16
C PHE A 208 -9.81 10.04 -12.36
N ARG A 209 -10.46 9.06 -11.70
CA ARG A 209 -11.91 8.94 -11.63
C ARG A 209 -12.31 8.81 -10.15
N ILE A 210 -13.33 9.56 -9.76
CA ILE A 210 -14.01 9.40 -8.46
C ILE A 210 -15.16 8.44 -8.69
N LEU A 211 -15.21 7.38 -7.89
CA LEU A 211 -16.25 6.37 -7.94
C LEU A 211 -17.43 6.80 -7.06
N ASP A 212 -18.61 6.40 -7.45
CA ASP A 212 -19.86 6.71 -6.75
C ASP A 212 -20.17 5.75 -5.59
N ARG A 213 -19.35 4.71 -5.42
CA ARG A 213 -19.39 3.73 -4.33
C ARG A 213 -18.00 3.31 -3.88
N ASP A 214 -17.94 2.76 -2.70
CA ASP A 214 -16.71 2.16 -2.19
C ASP A 214 -16.47 0.74 -2.75
N PHE A 215 -15.26 0.21 -2.57
CA PHE A 215 -14.96 -1.18 -2.82
C PHE A 215 -15.59 -2.05 -1.73
N THR A 216 -16.19 -3.19 -2.12
CA THR A 216 -16.92 -4.06 -1.20
C THR A 216 -16.37 -5.49 -1.17
N ILE A 217 -16.68 -6.20 -0.08
CA ILE A 217 -16.39 -7.62 0.05
C ILE A 217 -17.37 -8.42 -0.82
N GLU A 218 -18.62 -7.97 -0.89
CA GLU A 218 -19.71 -8.59 -1.63
C GLU A 218 -19.41 -8.68 -3.12
N ASP A 219 -18.86 -7.62 -3.70
CA ASP A 219 -18.43 -7.57 -5.11
C ASP A 219 -17.06 -8.24 -5.34
N GLY A 220 -16.46 -8.77 -4.28
CA GLY A 220 -15.18 -9.44 -4.30
C GLY A 220 -13.98 -8.50 -4.45
N GLU A 221 -14.16 -7.19 -4.33
CA GLU A 221 -13.15 -6.14 -4.49
C GLU A 221 -12.24 -6.02 -3.27
N MET A 222 -12.73 -6.46 -2.11
CA MET A 222 -11.96 -6.52 -0.87
C MET A 222 -11.92 -7.93 -0.29
N THR A 223 -10.87 -8.22 0.45
CA THR A 223 -10.81 -9.42 1.29
C THR A 223 -11.58 -9.20 2.59
N PRO A 224 -11.97 -10.27 3.34
CA PRO A 224 -12.51 -10.12 4.70
C PRO A 224 -11.61 -9.34 5.66
N THR A 225 -10.31 -9.26 5.37
CA THR A 225 -9.33 -8.48 6.13
C THR A 225 -9.14 -7.07 5.58
N MET A 226 -10.10 -6.57 4.79
CA MET A 226 -10.13 -5.22 4.23
C MET A 226 -8.97 -4.86 3.30
N LYS A 227 -8.37 -5.86 2.63
CA LYS A 227 -7.33 -5.63 1.60
C LYS A 227 -7.96 -5.58 0.21
N VAL A 228 -7.62 -4.57 -0.58
CA VAL A 228 -8.12 -4.39 -1.95
C VAL A 228 -7.57 -5.49 -2.88
N ARG A 229 -8.47 -6.10 -3.65
CA ARG A 229 -8.17 -7.07 -4.71
C ARG A 229 -8.09 -6.35 -6.05
N ARG A 230 -6.91 -5.84 -6.39
CA ARG A 230 -6.65 -5.03 -7.60
C ARG A 230 -7.31 -5.59 -8.86
N ASN A 231 -7.05 -6.86 -9.16
CA ASN A 231 -7.56 -7.48 -10.39
C ASN A 231 -9.09 -7.43 -10.44
N ARG A 232 -9.76 -7.67 -9.31
CA ARG A 232 -11.22 -7.64 -9.24
C ARG A 232 -11.78 -6.23 -9.42
N VAL A 233 -11.14 -5.24 -8.81
CA VAL A 233 -11.50 -3.82 -9.03
C VAL A 233 -11.34 -3.45 -10.51
N LEU A 234 -10.23 -3.83 -11.14
CA LEU A 234 -9.98 -3.56 -12.56
C LEU A 234 -10.99 -4.23 -13.50
N GLU A 235 -11.49 -5.42 -13.13
CA GLU A 235 -12.56 -6.10 -13.85
C GLU A 235 -13.89 -5.35 -13.72
N ASN A 236 -14.28 -5.00 -12.49
CA ASN A 236 -15.57 -4.37 -12.19
C ASN A 236 -15.67 -2.93 -12.74
N PHE A 237 -14.56 -2.18 -12.74
CA PHE A 237 -14.50 -0.79 -13.22
C PHE A 237 -13.79 -0.65 -14.57
N ARG A 238 -13.87 -1.68 -15.40
CA ARG A 238 -13.19 -1.71 -16.72
C ARG A 238 -13.59 -0.56 -17.63
N THR A 239 -14.84 -0.14 -17.57
CA THR A 239 -15.36 0.97 -18.40
C THR A 239 -14.72 2.28 -17.96
N GLU A 240 -14.74 2.59 -16.68
CA GLU A 240 -14.16 3.82 -16.12
C GLU A 240 -12.65 3.90 -16.37
N VAL A 241 -11.97 2.76 -16.26
CA VAL A 241 -10.54 2.66 -16.57
C VAL A 241 -10.32 2.94 -18.07
N SER A 242 -11.08 2.31 -18.95
CA SER A 242 -10.94 2.50 -20.40
C SER A 242 -11.19 3.95 -20.83
N GLU A 243 -12.17 4.61 -20.24
CA GLU A 243 -12.48 6.03 -20.52
C GLU A 243 -11.32 6.96 -20.14
N MET A 244 -10.56 6.64 -19.08
CA MET A 244 -9.39 7.45 -18.69
C MET A 244 -8.25 7.39 -19.73
N TYR A 245 -8.20 6.32 -20.54
CA TYR A 245 -7.20 6.14 -21.59
C TYR A 245 -7.74 6.44 -22.99
N ALA A 246 -9.07 6.51 -23.17
CA ALA A 246 -9.69 6.95 -24.41
C ALA A 246 -9.35 8.43 -24.69
N GLY A 247 -8.92 8.75 -25.91
CA GLY A 247 -8.58 10.12 -26.31
C GLY A 247 -7.09 10.45 -26.36
N LYS A 248 -6.20 9.43 -26.44
CA LYS A 248 -4.76 9.63 -26.63
C LYS A 248 -4.23 9.29 -28.05
N GLU A 249 -5.12 9.05 -29.01
CA GLU A 249 -4.71 8.89 -30.42
C GLU A 249 -4.55 10.22 -31.19
N GLU A 250 -4.81 11.38 -30.55
CA GLU A 250 -4.78 12.70 -31.23
C GLU A 250 -3.71 13.66 -30.68
N SER A 251 -2.54 13.21 -30.34
CA SER A 251 -1.40 14.12 -30.13
C SER A 251 -0.09 13.45 -30.51
N GLN A 252 0.17 13.40 -31.79
CA GLN A 252 1.53 13.35 -32.33
C GLN A 252 2.11 14.76 -32.40
#